data_47ff82873218c657069bd74c9830cf6c
#
_entry.id   47ff82873218c657069bd74c9830cf6c
#
_cell.length_a   1.000
_cell.length_b   1.000
_cell.length_c   1.000
_cell.angle_alpha   90.00
_cell.angle_beta   90.00
_cell.angle_gamma   90.00
#
_symmetry.space_group_name_H-M   'P 1'
#
loop_
_entity.id
_entity.type
_entity.pdbx_description
1 polymer ?
#
loop_
_entity_poly.entity_id
_entity_poly.type
_entity_poly.pdbx_seq_one_letter_code
_entity_poly.pdbx_strand_id
1 'polypeptide(L)'
;MAGINADDWYMAAQCIIWEYQQQLRSDATSRHDNGSVAENTFFRIVQGRPAEQVYYWILEQIASHSIIPSFAGATAESAPVHELKWDSNAKVYTLTLTDANNLNIDLEALTASGISVTRSGNSYTFTSKEMLESPVTLQFRKMCLSVRSC
;
A
#
# COMPACT_ATOMS: atom_id res chain seq x y z
N MET A 1 -17.45 -16.59 -6.79
CA MET A 1 -16.82 -17.93 -6.92
C MET A 1 -17.89 -19.00 -6.72
N ALA A 2 -18.26 -19.66 -7.80
CA ALA A 2 -19.25 -20.75 -7.73
C ALA A 2 -18.65 -22.00 -7.07
N GLY A 3 -19.49 -22.75 -6.33
CA GLY A 3 -19.07 -24.01 -5.70
C GLY A 3 -18.21 -23.86 -4.45
N ILE A 4 -18.09 -22.67 -3.89
CA ILE A 4 -17.30 -22.38 -2.68
C ILE A 4 -18.22 -22.43 -1.46
N ASN A 5 -17.80 -23.09 -0.41
CA ASN A 5 -18.51 -23.16 0.86
C ASN A 5 -17.68 -22.61 2.03
N ALA A 6 -18.26 -22.60 3.24
CA ALA A 6 -17.59 -22.06 4.42
C ALA A 6 -16.29 -22.78 4.76
N ASP A 7 -16.24 -24.11 4.54
CA ASP A 7 -15.03 -24.89 4.82
C ASP A 7 -13.88 -24.52 3.88
N ASP A 8 -14.19 -24.20 2.62
CA ASP A 8 -13.20 -23.74 1.64
C ASP A 8 -12.55 -22.42 2.08
N TRP A 9 -13.37 -21.48 2.59
CA TRP A 9 -12.87 -20.23 3.15
C TRP A 9 -11.97 -20.46 4.37
N TYR A 10 -12.40 -21.33 5.26
CA TYR A 10 -11.64 -21.66 6.46
C TYR A 10 -10.29 -22.32 6.12
N MET A 11 -10.30 -23.33 5.24
CA MET A 11 -9.09 -24.03 4.82
C MET A 11 -8.09 -23.09 4.15
N ALA A 12 -8.57 -22.23 3.25
CA ALA A 12 -7.72 -21.27 2.53
C ALA A 12 -7.08 -20.27 3.49
N ALA A 13 -7.87 -19.66 4.36
CA ALA A 13 -7.38 -18.69 5.35
C ALA A 13 -6.36 -19.33 6.30
N GLN A 14 -6.66 -20.54 6.78
CA GLN A 14 -5.79 -21.26 7.71
C GLN A 14 -4.45 -21.63 7.06
N CYS A 15 -4.47 -22.03 5.80
CA CYS A 15 -3.25 -22.32 5.04
C CYS A 15 -2.34 -21.07 4.98
N ILE A 16 -2.90 -19.91 4.65
CA ILE A 16 -2.15 -18.65 4.56
C ILE A 16 -1.56 -18.27 5.93
N ILE A 17 -2.36 -18.37 6.98
CA ILE A 17 -1.91 -18.07 8.35
C ILE A 17 -0.71 -18.95 8.73
N TRP A 18 -0.79 -20.24 8.49
CA TRP A 18 0.30 -21.17 8.81
C TRP A 18 1.55 -20.91 7.96
N GLU A 19 1.38 -20.55 6.70
CA GLU A 19 2.51 -20.19 5.84
C GLU A 19 3.28 -18.97 6.39
N TYR A 20 2.56 -17.96 6.86
CA TYR A 20 3.21 -16.80 7.51
C TYR A 20 3.85 -17.17 8.85
N GLN A 21 3.16 -17.94 9.68
CA GLN A 21 3.67 -18.36 10.99
C GLN A 21 4.93 -19.22 10.88
N GLN A 22 5.01 -20.07 9.87
CA GLN A 22 6.15 -20.95 9.63
C GLN A 22 7.21 -20.29 8.74
N GLN A 23 7.05 -19.02 8.43
CA GLN A 23 7.99 -18.25 7.60
C GLN A 23 8.20 -18.84 6.18
N LEU A 24 7.20 -19.55 5.67
CA LEU A 24 7.20 -20.08 4.31
C LEU A 24 6.86 -19.01 3.28
N ARG A 25 6.20 -17.95 3.71
CA ARG A 25 5.95 -16.75 2.92
C ARG A 25 6.16 -15.51 3.76
N SER A 26 6.70 -14.46 3.15
CA SER A 26 6.91 -13.15 3.79
C SER A 26 5.97 -12.07 3.24
N ASP A 27 5.29 -12.35 2.11
CA ASP A 27 4.43 -11.40 1.41
C ASP A 27 3.26 -12.10 0.73
N ALA A 28 2.28 -11.32 0.32
CA ALA A 28 1.07 -11.84 -0.34
C ALA A 28 1.21 -11.98 -1.87
N THR A 29 2.30 -11.49 -2.45
CA THR A 29 2.54 -11.58 -3.90
C THR A 29 3.23 -12.87 -4.32
N SER A 30 3.92 -13.53 -3.38
CA SER A 30 4.53 -14.83 -3.61
C SER A 30 3.47 -15.92 -3.73
N ARG A 31 3.57 -16.76 -4.74
CA ARG A 31 2.54 -17.73 -5.10
C ARG A 31 3.13 -19.09 -5.41
N HIS A 32 2.35 -20.14 -5.16
CA HIS A 32 2.74 -21.52 -5.53
C HIS A 32 2.64 -21.74 -7.05
N ASP A 33 1.63 -21.16 -7.69
CA ASP A 33 1.37 -21.34 -9.12
C ASP A 33 2.46 -20.75 -10.03
N ASN A 34 3.26 -19.80 -9.54
CA ASN A 34 4.40 -19.23 -10.28
C ASN A 34 5.76 -19.70 -9.74
N GLY A 35 5.77 -20.62 -8.77
CA GLY A 35 7.00 -21.17 -8.20
C GLY A 35 7.73 -20.25 -7.22
N SER A 36 7.18 -19.08 -6.88
CA SER A 36 7.83 -18.17 -5.93
C SER A 36 7.70 -18.60 -4.47
N VAL A 37 6.73 -19.47 -4.17
CA VAL A 37 6.61 -20.16 -2.89
C VAL A 37 6.68 -21.66 -3.16
N ALA A 38 7.61 -22.36 -2.51
CA ALA A 38 7.73 -23.81 -2.66
C ALA A 38 6.48 -24.52 -2.12
N GLU A 39 6.10 -25.62 -2.76
CA GLU A 39 5.04 -26.49 -2.26
C GLU A 39 5.36 -26.96 -0.84
N ASN A 40 4.35 -26.99 -0.01
CA ASN A 40 4.49 -27.44 1.37
C ASN A 40 3.22 -28.19 1.82
N THR A 41 3.28 -28.78 3.00
CA THR A 41 2.17 -29.57 3.55
C THR A 41 0.90 -28.75 3.72
N PHE A 42 1.01 -27.45 4.05
CA PHE A 42 -0.16 -26.59 4.25
C PHE A 42 -0.87 -26.30 2.92
N PHE A 43 -0.13 -25.97 1.88
CA PHE A 43 -0.71 -25.71 0.57
C PHE A 43 -1.45 -26.94 0.00
N ARG A 44 -0.98 -28.12 0.29
CA ARG A 44 -1.63 -29.38 -0.14
C ARG A 44 -3.06 -29.52 0.39
N ILE A 45 -3.40 -28.82 1.46
CA ILE A 45 -4.76 -28.83 2.02
C ILE A 45 -5.75 -28.20 1.03
N VAL A 46 -5.32 -27.20 0.27
CA VAL A 46 -6.16 -26.46 -0.69
C VAL A 46 -5.92 -26.86 -2.14
N GLN A 47 -4.77 -27.43 -2.44
CA GLN A 47 -4.33 -27.75 -3.80
C GLN A 47 -5.31 -28.68 -4.53
N GLY A 48 -5.74 -28.29 -5.72
CA GLY A 48 -6.68 -29.06 -6.53
C GLY A 48 -8.11 -29.07 -6.03
N ARG A 49 -8.45 -28.24 -5.05
CA ARG A 49 -9.79 -28.15 -4.44
C ARG A 49 -10.40 -26.77 -4.68
N PRO A 50 -11.71 -26.59 -4.49
CA PRO A 50 -12.33 -25.25 -4.53
C PRO A 50 -11.65 -24.21 -3.63
N ALA A 51 -11.12 -24.64 -2.49
CA ALA A 51 -10.37 -23.79 -1.55
C ALA A 51 -9.13 -23.14 -2.17
N GLU A 52 -8.53 -23.70 -3.22
CA GLU A 52 -7.38 -23.11 -3.90
C GLU A 52 -7.72 -21.77 -4.54
N GLN A 53 -8.91 -21.64 -5.13
CA GLN A 53 -9.39 -20.36 -5.67
C GLN A 53 -9.52 -19.30 -4.58
N VAL A 54 -10.05 -19.69 -3.43
CA VAL A 54 -10.18 -18.81 -2.27
C VAL A 54 -8.82 -18.39 -1.74
N TYR A 55 -7.88 -19.32 -1.67
CA TYR A 55 -6.50 -19.06 -1.25
C TYR A 55 -5.86 -17.95 -2.09
N TYR A 56 -5.90 -18.05 -3.41
CA TYR A 56 -5.33 -17.03 -4.28
C TYR A 56 -6.11 -15.73 -4.24
N TRP A 57 -7.43 -15.79 -4.11
CA TRP A 57 -8.25 -14.59 -3.96
C TRP A 57 -7.90 -13.81 -2.67
N ILE A 58 -7.74 -14.51 -1.54
CA ILE A 58 -7.34 -13.88 -0.27
C ILE A 58 -5.97 -13.20 -0.42
N LEU A 59 -5.00 -13.88 -1.04
CA LEU A 59 -3.68 -13.31 -1.28
C LEU A 59 -3.75 -12.05 -2.14
N GLU A 60 -4.58 -12.02 -3.16
CA GLU A 60 -4.80 -10.83 -3.99
C GLU A 60 -5.40 -9.67 -3.17
N GLN A 61 -6.35 -9.97 -2.28
CA GLN A 61 -6.92 -8.95 -1.40
C GLN A 61 -5.87 -8.39 -0.44
N ILE A 62 -5.08 -9.24 0.19
CA ILE A 62 -3.99 -8.81 1.07
C ILE A 62 -2.99 -7.93 0.30
N ALA A 63 -2.57 -8.36 -0.88
CA ALA A 63 -1.65 -7.62 -1.73
C ALA A 63 -2.21 -6.24 -2.10
N SER A 64 -3.47 -6.18 -2.53
CA SER A 64 -4.10 -4.91 -2.91
C SER A 64 -4.23 -3.94 -1.74
N HIS A 65 -4.51 -4.45 -0.53
CA HIS A 65 -4.58 -3.64 0.68
C HIS A 65 -3.20 -3.26 1.25
N SER A 66 -2.14 -3.92 0.81
CA SER A 66 -0.76 -3.64 1.24
C SER A 66 -0.01 -2.71 0.30
N ILE A 67 -0.55 -2.44 -0.90
CA ILE A 67 0.05 -1.51 -1.84
C ILE A 67 -0.12 -0.08 -1.32
N ILE A 68 0.97 0.67 -1.34
CA ILE A 68 0.99 2.09 -1.01
C ILE A 68 1.37 2.92 -2.25
N PRO A 69 1.11 4.23 -2.27
CA PRO A 69 1.55 5.08 -3.37
C PRO A 69 3.05 4.97 -3.60
N SER A 70 3.48 5.05 -4.85
CA SER A 70 4.89 4.88 -5.23
C SER A 70 5.82 5.93 -4.61
N PHE A 71 5.28 7.07 -4.18
CA PHE A 71 6.03 8.16 -3.56
C PHE A 71 6.06 8.09 -2.02
N ALA A 72 5.47 7.08 -1.42
CA ALA A 72 5.33 6.96 0.04
C ALA A 72 6.12 5.77 0.59
N GLY A 73 6.35 5.76 1.89
CA GLY A 73 6.91 4.64 2.64
C GLY A 73 5.87 4.02 3.58
N ALA A 74 6.14 2.83 4.07
CA ALA A 74 5.23 2.12 4.98
C ALA A 74 5.31 2.66 6.42
N THR A 75 6.44 3.24 6.81
CA THR A 75 6.67 3.80 8.15
C THR A 75 7.27 5.20 8.06
N ALA A 76 7.27 5.93 9.17
CA ALA A 76 7.88 7.26 9.24
C ALA A 76 9.39 7.21 8.95
N GLU A 77 10.07 6.16 9.39
CA GLU A 77 11.51 5.98 9.16
C GLU A 77 11.85 5.67 7.70
N SER A 78 10.98 4.94 7.01
CA SER A 78 11.16 4.58 5.59
C SER A 78 10.55 5.60 4.64
N ALA A 79 9.84 6.61 5.15
CA ALA A 79 9.16 7.60 4.34
C ALA A 79 10.17 8.43 3.53
N PRO A 80 10.03 8.49 2.18
CA PRO A 80 10.84 9.39 1.39
C PRO A 80 10.58 10.84 1.77
N VAL A 81 11.62 11.67 1.72
CA VAL A 81 11.51 13.11 1.95
C VAL A 81 11.40 13.82 0.60
N HIS A 82 10.34 14.57 0.42
CA HIS A 82 10.08 15.35 -0.78
C HIS A 82 10.17 16.83 -0.49
N GLU A 83 10.61 17.62 -1.46
CA GLU A 83 10.83 19.07 -1.29
C GLU A 83 9.74 19.88 -1.97
N LEU A 84 9.12 20.76 -1.21
CA LEU A 84 8.25 21.81 -1.74
C LEU A 84 9.12 22.94 -2.25
N LYS A 85 8.84 23.41 -3.48
CA LYS A 85 9.56 24.50 -4.11
C LYS A 85 8.68 25.74 -4.23
N TRP A 86 9.26 26.92 -4.05
CA TRP A 86 8.55 28.16 -4.20
C TRP A 86 8.08 28.40 -5.63
N ASP A 87 6.78 28.62 -5.79
CA ASP A 87 6.19 29.05 -7.06
C ASP A 87 5.85 30.55 -6.96
N SER A 88 6.61 31.37 -7.67
CA SER A 88 6.45 32.81 -7.66
C SER A 88 5.15 33.30 -8.30
N ASN A 89 4.55 32.53 -9.19
CA ASN A 89 3.29 32.88 -9.84
C ASN A 89 2.11 32.60 -8.90
N ALA A 90 2.07 31.42 -8.27
CA ALA A 90 1.04 31.03 -7.33
C ALA A 90 1.29 31.59 -5.92
N LYS A 91 2.51 32.02 -5.61
CA LYS A 91 2.96 32.51 -4.30
C LYS A 91 2.75 31.49 -3.19
N VAL A 92 3.09 30.25 -3.48
CA VAL A 92 3.05 29.12 -2.54
C VAL A 92 4.24 28.21 -2.76
N TYR A 93 4.58 27.43 -1.76
CA TYR A 93 5.47 26.27 -1.92
C TYR A 93 4.66 25.10 -2.46
N THR A 94 5.12 24.47 -3.51
CA THR A 94 4.37 23.41 -4.19
C THR A 94 5.24 22.23 -4.57
N LEU A 95 4.60 21.06 -4.64
CA LEU A 95 5.22 19.80 -5.06
C LEU A 95 4.15 18.94 -5.70
N THR A 96 4.44 18.40 -6.89
CA THR A 96 3.55 17.42 -7.53
C THR A 96 4.23 16.06 -7.56
N LEU A 97 3.55 15.05 -7.04
CA LEU A 97 3.99 13.66 -7.05
C LEU A 97 3.00 12.81 -7.84
N THR A 98 3.52 11.92 -8.66
CA THR A 98 2.71 10.97 -9.43
C THR A 98 2.78 9.59 -8.81
N ASP A 99 1.62 8.98 -8.57
CA ASP A 99 1.53 7.64 -8.06
C ASP A 99 1.54 6.62 -9.20
N ALA A 100 2.64 5.90 -9.36
CA ALA A 100 2.77 4.85 -10.37
C ALA A 100 1.84 3.66 -10.10
N ASN A 101 1.37 3.50 -8.88
CA ASN A 101 0.44 2.43 -8.47
C ASN A 101 -1.04 2.82 -8.69
N ASN A 102 -1.31 4.07 -9.02
CA ASN A 102 -2.63 4.59 -9.35
C ASN A 102 -3.71 4.26 -8.29
N LEU A 103 -3.37 4.48 -7.03
CA LEU A 103 -4.28 4.22 -5.91
C LEU A 103 -5.25 5.38 -5.70
N ASN A 104 -6.43 5.07 -5.18
CA ASN A 104 -7.42 6.07 -4.80
C ASN A 104 -7.26 6.39 -3.30
N ILE A 105 -6.54 7.47 -3.00
CA ILE A 105 -6.27 7.90 -1.63
C ILE A 105 -7.29 8.95 -1.20
N ASP A 106 -7.81 8.81 0.01
CA ASP A 106 -8.65 9.85 0.63
C ASP A 106 -7.79 11.06 1.00
N LEU A 107 -8.00 12.17 0.29
CA LEU A 107 -7.23 13.40 0.48
C LEU A 107 -7.51 14.09 1.81
N GLU A 108 -8.71 13.93 2.38
CA GLU A 108 -9.04 14.54 3.67
C GLU A 108 -8.17 14.00 4.80
N ALA A 109 -7.78 12.73 4.68
CA ALA A 109 -6.89 12.09 5.65
C ALA A 109 -5.42 12.51 5.49
N LEU A 110 -5.03 13.10 4.35
CA LEU A 110 -3.67 13.58 4.10
C LEU A 110 -3.44 15.01 4.56
N THR A 111 -4.43 15.65 5.20
CA THR A 111 -4.23 17.00 5.69
C THR A 111 -3.27 17.01 6.88
N ALA A 112 -2.21 17.77 6.76
CA ALA A 112 -1.31 18.10 7.85
C ALA A 112 -1.33 19.61 8.06
N SER A 113 -0.87 20.06 9.23
CA SER A 113 -0.85 21.47 9.58
C SER A 113 -0.15 22.33 8.53
N GLY A 114 -0.88 23.21 7.88
CA GLY A 114 -0.36 24.15 6.88
C GLY A 114 -0.13 23.56 5.49
N ILE A 115 -0.43 22.29 5.26
CA ILE A 115 -0.25 21.65 3.96
C ILE A 115 -1.61 21.27 3.37
N SER A 116 -1.84 21.68 2.14
CA SER A 116 -3.04 21.31 1.36
C SER A 116 -2.65 20.33 0.26
N VAL A 117 -3.52 19.38 -0.01
CA VAL A 117 -3.30 18.36 -1.06
C VAL A 117 -4.47 18.38 -2.03
N THR A 118 -4.16 18.42 -3.32
CA THR A 118 -5.14 18.25 -4.39
C THR A 118 -4.75 17.12 -5.30
N ARG A 119 -5.70 16.52 -5.99
CA ARG A 119 -5.49 15.38 -6.88
C ARG A 119 -6.03 15.64 -8.27
N SER A 120 -5.26 15.24 -9.29
CA SER A 120 -5.71 15.17 -10.67
C SER A 120 -5.23 13.85 -11.28
N GLY A 121 -6.16 12.93 -11.55
CA GLY A 121 -5.78 11.58 -11.98
C GLY A 121 -4.95 10.86 -10.92
N ASN A 122 -3.73 10.47 -11.26
CA ASN A 122 -2.77 9.87 -10.33
C ASN A 122 -1.69 10.84 -9.84
N SER A 123 -1.87 12.14 -10.10
CA SER A 123 -0.96 13.20 -9.65
C SER A 123 -1.53 13.91 -8.42
N TYR A 124 -0.69 14.10 -7.41
CA TYR A 124 -1.03 14.73 -6.15
C TYR A 124 -0.18 15.99 -6.00
N THR A 125 -0.82 17.14 -5.79
CA THR A 125 -0.16 18.42 -5.59
C THR A 125 -0.26 18.85 -4.13
N PHE A 126 0.89 18.99 -3.50
CA PHE A 126 1.04 19.44 -2.11
C PHE A 126 1.41 20.91 -2.13
N THR A 127 0.71 21.74 -1.35
CA THR A 127 0.98 23.18 -1.27
C THR A 127 1.06 23.65 0.17
N SER A 128 1.93 24.64 0.41
CA SER A 128 2.03 25.35 1.67
C SER A 128 2.20 26.83 1.39
N LYS A 129 1.44 27.68 2.09
CA LYS A 129 1.55 29.14 1.96
C LYS A 129 2.79 29.67 2.64
N GLU A 130 3.29 28.95 3.64
CA GLU A 130 4.45 29.35 4.42
C GLU A 130 5.59 28.36 4.26
N MET A 131 6.82 28.85 4.44
CA MET A 131 8.00 28.01 4.49
C MET A 131 7.92 27.08 5.69
N LEU A 132 8.18 25.79 5.45
CA LEU A 132 8.27 24.79 6.53
C LEU A 132 9.63 24.90 7.20
N GLU A 133 9.65 25.22 8.50
CA GLU A 133 10.90 25.32 9.27
C GLU A 133 11.56 23.96 9.50
N SER A 134 10.77 22.90 9.54
CA SER A 134 11.23 21.52 9.70
C SER A 134 10.41 20.58 8.82
N PRO A 135 10.93 19.38 8.49
CA PRO A 135 10.16 18.39 7.73
C PRO A 135 8.87 18.02 8.45
N VAL A 136 7.79 17.92 7.69
CA VAL A 136 6.48 17.48 8.17
C VAL A 136 6.20 16.08 7.64
N THR A 137 5.90 15.15 8.54
CA THR A 137 5.52 13.79 8.18
C THR A 137 4.01 13.71 8.02
N LEU A 138 3.57 13.31 6.84
CA LEU A 138 2.17 13.03 6.54
C LEU A 138 1.95 11.53 6.73
N GLN A 139 0.99 11.18 7.57
CA GLN A 139 0.64 9.80 7.84
C GLN A 139 -0.80 9.54 7.43
N PHE A 140 -1.00 8.48 6.66
CA PHE A 140 -2.32 8.04 6.23
C PHE A 140 -2.39 6.52 6.25
N ARG A 141 -3.23 5.94 7.13
CA ARG A 141 -3.39 4.49 7.27
C ARG A 141 -2.03 3.79 7.36
N LYS A 142 -1.62 3.11 6.27
CA LYS A 142 -0.40 2.28 6.21
C LYS A 142 0.74 2.95 5.45
N MET A 143 0.66 4.26 5.20
CA MET A 143 1.71 4.97 4.47
C MET A 143 2.15 6.22 5.21
N CYS A 144 3.39 6.59 4.99
CA CYS A 144 3.97 7.85 5.45
C CYS A 144 4.75 8.51 4.32
N LEU A 145 4.73 9.82 4.29
CA LEU A 145 5.63 10.60 3.47
C LEU A 145 6.05 11.86 4.24
N SER A 146 7.21 12.38 3.93
CA SER A 146 7.70 13.61 4.55
C SER A 146 7.88 14.68 3.49
N VAL A 147 7.50 15.91 3.83
CA VAL A 147 7.70 17.07 2.98
C VAL A 147 8.49 18.12 3.75
N ARG A 148 9.35 18.85 3.03
CA ARG A 148 10.10 20.00 3.56
C ARG A 148 10.14 21.09 2.53
N SER A 149 10.38 22.32 2.98
CA SER A 149 10.65 23.44 2.08
C SER A 149 12.11 23.42 1.63
N CYS A 150 12.29 23.76 0.39
CA CYS A 150 13.60 23.88 -0.23
C CYS A 150 14.20 25.27 0.05
#